data_7c34ba92b0f1b80d73a3bbfbe21e94e9
#
_entry.id   7c34ba92b0f1b80d73a3bbfbe21e94e9
#
_cell.length_a   1.000
_cell.length_b   1.000
_cell.length_c   1.000
_cell.angle_alpha   90.00
_cell.angle_beta   90.00
_cell.angle_gamma   90.00
#
_symmetry.space_group_name_H-M   'P 1'
#
loop_
_entity.id
_entity.type
_entity.pdbx_description
1 polymer ?
#
loop_
_entity_poly.entity_id
_entity_poly.type
_entity_poly.pdbx_seq_one_letter_code
_entity_poly.pdbx_strand_id
1 'polypeptide(L)'
;MRALVSVLASMLLLAAAAVPAQDRGREQAAQALSHADARIRRDAATRLGEIGTMADLKVLAAALRDPDDDTRDNAEQAMWRIWARSGSPEVDGLYQQGIEQMGAGDLRQGIATFSRIIALKPDFAEGWNKRATLYFLAGDLRKSLADCDEVVKRNPYHFGALSGYVQIYARLEQYDRALEYARRALDINPNLDAVRRNIEVLERLQRERRQRMI
;
A
#
# COMPACT_ATOMS: atom_id res chain seq x y z
N MET A 1 38.56 36.15 54.87
CA MET A 1 37.25 35.64 54.51
C MET A 1 37.30 35.38 52.96
N ARG A 2 37.50 34.17 52.54
CA ARG A 2 37.48 33.73 51.13
C ARG A 2 36.28 32.81 50.94
N ALA A 3 35.30 33.24 50.18
CA ALA A 3 34.14 32.46 49.83
C ALA A 3 34.48 31.46 48.69
N LEU A 4 34.34 30.16 48.94
CA LEU A 4 34.38 29.13 47.94
C LEU A 4 33.02 29.07 47.24
N VAL A 5 33.05 29.34 45.90
CA VAL A 5 31.91 29.12 45.04
C VAL A 5 32.06 27.71 44.47
N SER A 6 31.23 26.79 44.94
CA SER A 6 31.13 25.44 44.36
C SER A 6 30.21 25.49 43.15
N VAL A 7 30.77 25.27 41.99
CA VAL A 7 30.02 25.07 40.72
C VAL A 7 29.65 23.60 40.63
N LEU A 8 28.41 23.26 40.88
CA LEU A 8 27.80 21.95 40.59
C LEU A 8 27.53 21.88 39.08
N ALA A 9 28.37 21.16 38.36
CA ALA A 9 28.11 20.76 36.98
C ALA A 9 27.12 19.61 36.99
N SER A 10 25.84 19.89 36.71
CA SER A 10 24.82 18.87 36.46
C SER A 10 25.07 18.23 35.12
N MET A 11 25.65 17.05 35.09
CA MET A 11 25.75 16.19 33.93
C MET A 11 24.34 15.60 33.67
N LEU A 12 23.62 16.14 32.68
CA LEU A 12 22.44 15.46 32.11
C LEU A 12 22.94 14.25 31.31
N LEU A 13 22.90 13.06 31.92
CA LEU A 13 22.94 11.81 31.15
C LEU A 13 21.66 11.71 30.33
N LEU A 14 21.71 12.01 29.03
CA LEU A 14 20.70 11.55 28.09
C LEU A 14 20.82 10.01 28.01
N ALA A 15 19.94 9.30 28.71
CA ALA A 15 19.75 7.89 28.48
C ALA A 15 19.16 7.71 27.08
N ALA A 16 19.99 7.36 26.11
CA ALA A 16 19.53 6.91 24.81
C ALA A 16 18.66 5.66 25.06
N ALA A 17 17.35 5.79 24.88
CA ALA A 17 16.43 4.66 24.97
C ALA A 17 16.91 3.58 23.98
N ALA A 18 17.20 2.38 24.46
CA ALA A 18 17.62 1.27 23.60
C ALA A 18 16.49 0.93 22.64
N VAL A 19 16.76 1.05 21.34
CA VAL A 19 15.81 0.63 20.27
C VAL A 19 15.46 -0.85 20.49
N PRO A 20 14.17 -1.22 20.53
CA PRO A 20 13.77 -2.62 20.66
C PRO A 20 14.44 -3.50 19.59
N ALA A 21 14.75 -4.76 19.93
CA ALA A 21 15.46 -5.66 19.03
C ALA A 21 14.75 -5.85 17.67
N GLN A 22 13.42 -5.82 17.69
CA GLN A 22 12.59 -5.92 16.48
C GLN A 22 12.74 -4.70 15.58
N ASP A 23 12.78 -3.50 16.15
CA ASP A 23 12.98 -2.26 15.36
C ASP A 23 14.38 -2.20 14.77
N ARG A 24 15.41 -2.67 15.50
CA ARG A 24 16.77 -2.78 14.94
C ARG A 24 16.84 -3.72 13.74
N GLY A 25 16.17 -4.90 13.82
CA GLY A 25 16.11 -5.85 12.71
C GLY A 25 15.38 -5.27 11.47
N ARG A 26 14.33 -4.48 11.70
CA ARG A 26 13.58 -3.78 10.65
C ARG A 26 14.43 -2.70 9.98
N GLU A 27 15.11 -1.86 10.76
CA GLU A 27 16.01 -0.82 10.26
C GLU A 27 17.18 -1.40 9.46
N GLN A 28 17.77 -2.50 9.94
CA GLN A 28 18.82 -3.21 9.22
C GLN A 28 18.32 -3.76 7.87
N ALA A 29 17.14 -4.34 7.83
CA ALA A 29 16.54 -4.81 6.59
C ALA A 29 16.25 -3.64 5.62
N ALA A 30 15.74 -2.49 6.13
CA ALA A 30 15.51 -1.31 5.30
C ALA A 30 16.81 -0.76 4.70
N GLN A 31 17.90 -0.72 5.47
CA GLN A 31 19.23 -0.31 4.97
C GLN A 31 19.79 -1.29 3.95
N ALA A 32 19.59 -2.60 4.16
CA ALA A 32 20.10 -3.66 3.29
C ALA A 32 19.44 -3.66 1.89
N LEU A 33 18.31 -2.98 1.68
CA LEU A 33 17.72 -2.76 0.35
C LEU A 33 18.60 -1.96 -0.60
N SER A 34 19.60 -1.22 -0.10
CA SER A 34 20.58 -0.50 -0.93
C SER A 34 21.93 -1.20 -1.06
N HIS A 35 22.04 -2.47 -0.65
CA HIS A 35 23.29 -3.22 -0.72
C HIS A 35 23.69 -3.53 -2.17
N ALA A 36 25.00 -3.63 -2.45
CA ALA A 36 25.52 -3.90 -3.79
C ALA A 36 25.11 -5.32 -4.29
N ASP A 37 25.13 -6.32 -3.41
CA ASP A 37 24.74 -7.71 -3.73
C ASP A 37 23.19 -7.84 -3.79
N ALA A 38 22.68 -8.27 -4.94
CA ALA A 38 21.25 -8.47 -5.17
C ALA A 38 20.63 -9.51 -4.21
N ARG A 39 21.36 -10.55 -3.82
CA ARG A 39 20.85 -11.55 -2.86
C ARG A 39 20.52 -10.90 -1.52
N ILE A 40 21.37 -10.00 -1.04
CA ILE A 40 21.13 -9.28 0.21
C ILE A 40 19.92 -8.37 0.09
N ARG A 41 19.71 -7.71 -1.08
CA ARG A 41 18.52 -6.90 -1.31
C ARG A 41 17.23 -7.72 -1.37
N ARG A 42 17.27 -8.91 -2.01
CA ARG A 42 16.13 -9.86 -2.03
C ARG A 42 15.73 -10.30 -0.63
N ASP A 43 16.72 -10.73 0.17
CA ASP A 43 16.51 -11.16 1.55
C ASP A 43 15.97 -10.00 2.41
N ALA A 44 16.48 -8.80 2.20
CA ALA A 44 16.02 -7.59 2.87
C ALA A 44 14.55 -7.27 2.54
N ALA A 45 14.15 -7.33 1.27
CA ALA A 45 12.76 -7.13 0.85
C ALA A 45 11.84 -8.20 1.47
N THR A 46 12.23 -9.46 1.42
CA THR A 46 11.50 -10.57 2.06
C THR A 46 11.34 -10.34 3.56
N ARG A 47 12.44 -9.96 4.23
CA ARG A 47 12.43 -9.69 5.67
C ARG A 47 11.52 -8.52 6.04
N LEU A 48 11.51 -7.44 5.27
CA LEU A 48 10.56 -6.35 5.45
C LEU A 48 9.11 -6.80 5.25
N GLY A 49 8.85 -7.74 4.35
CA GLY A 49 7.53 -8.35 4.23
C GLY A 49 7.06 -9.03 5.51
N GLU A 50 7.99 -9.58 6.31
CA GLU A 50 7.69 -10.25 7.59
C GLU A 50 7.53 -9.26 8.75
N ILE A 51 8.48 -8.33 8.92
CA ILE A 51 8.58 -7.48 10.12
C ILE A 51 8.39 -6.00 9.83
N GLY A 52 8.30 -5.58 8.56
CA GLY A 52 8.13 -4.20 8.15
C GLY A 52 6.76 -3.62 8.52
N THR A 53 6.68 -2.31 8.48
CA THR A 53 5.49 -1.52 8.82
C THR A 53 5.17 -0.53 7.70
N MET A 54 4.10 0.23 7.84
CA MET A 54 3.76 1.31 6.91
C MET A 54 4.87 2.37 6.76
N ALA A 55 5.77 2.50 7.75
CA ALA A 55 6.92 3.41 7.66
C ALA A 55 7.96 2.97 6.62
N ASP A 56 8.00 1.69 6.26
CA ASP A 56 8.97 1.13 5.33
C ASP A 56 8.52 1.20 3.85
N LEU A 57 7.29 1.64 3.60
CA LEU A 57 6.72 1.68 2.24
C LEU A 57 7.55 2.54 1.28
N LYS A 58 8.16 3.62 1.75
CA LYS A 58 8.99 4.48 0.91
C LYS A 58 10.23 3.75 0.36
N VAL A 59 10.91 2.98 1.19
CA VAL A 59 12.11 2.23 0.76
C VAL A 59 11.72 1.01 -0.09
N LEU A 60 10.60 0.36 0.21
CA LEU A 60 10.06 -0.71 -0.62
C LEU A 60 9.59 -0.19 -1.99
N ALA A 61 8.93 0.97 -2.05
CA ALA A 61 8.55 1.59 -3.32
C ALA A 61 9.77 1.97 -4.18
N ALA A 62 10.89 2.34 -3.57
CA ALA A 62 12.15 2.53 -4.30
C ALA A 62 12.68 1.19 -4.83
N ALA A 63 12.59 0.11 -4.06
CA ALA A 63 13.02 -1.24 -4.45
C ALA A 63 12.18 -1.85 -5.60
N LEU A 64 10.97 -1.34 -5.87
CA LEU A 64 10.20 -1.70 -7.07
C LEU A 64 10.88 -1.29 -8.39
N ARG A 65 11.97 -0.52 -8.33
CA ARG A 65 12.80 -0.11 -9.47
C ARG A 65 14.19 -0.72 -9.45
N ASP A 66 14.40 -1.74 -8.61
CA ASP A 66 15.66 -2.45 -8.53
C ASP A 66 16.04 -3.04 -9.90
N PRO A 67 17.31 -3.05 -10.29
CA PRO A 67 17.75 -3.74 -11.51
C PRO A 67 17.49 -5.24 -11.49
N ASP A 68 17.41 -5.85 -10.31
CA ASP A 68 17.13 -7.27 -10.10
C ASP A 68 15.64 -7.55 -9.98
N ASP A 69 15.13 -8.44 -10.85
CA ASP A 69 13.71 -8.76 -10.96
C ASP A 69 13.16 -9.35 -9.67
N ASP A 70 13.88 -10.30 -9.05
CA ASP A 70 13.43 -10.93 -7.81
C ASP A 70 13.37 -9.93 -6.64
N THR A 71 14.24 -8.94 -6.62
CA THR A 71 14.18 -7.86 -5.62
C THR A 71 12.91 -7.03 -5.79
N ARG A 72 12.52 -6.71 -7.06
CA ARG A 72 11.27 -5.99 -7.34
C ARG A 72 10.05 -6.79 -6.90
N ASP A 73 10.01 -8.09 -7.24
CA ASP A 73 8.91 -8.98 -6.90
C ASP A 73 8.78 -9.14 -5.38
N ASN A 74 9.91 -9.34 -4.68
CA ASN A 74 9.91 -9.44 -3.22
C ASN A 74 9.48 -8.13 -2.54
N ALA A 75 9.87 -6.98 -3.10
CA ALA A 75 9.44 -5.68 -2.60
C ALA A 75 7.93 -5.47 -2.78
N GLU A 76 7.37 -5.85 -3.93
CA GLU A 76 5.93 -5.80 -4.16
C GLU A 76 5.17 -6.70 -3.19
N GLN A 77 5.61 -7.95 -3.03
CA GLN A 77 5.02 -8.88 -2.07
C GLN A 77 5.14 -8.38 -0.62
N ALA A 78 6.26 -7.76 -0.26
CA ALA A 78 6.44 -7.16 1.06
C ALA A 78 5.42 -6.05 1.31
N MET A 79 5.18 -5.17 0.33
CA MET A 79 4.17 -4.11 0.43
C MET A 79 2.77 -4.71 0.65
N TRP A 80 2.38 -5.72 -0.13
CA TRP A 80 1.10 -6.40 0.06
C TRP A 80 0.96 -7.05 1.44
N ARG A 81 2.01 -7.70 1.94
CA ARG A 81 2.03 -8.31 3.28
C ARG A 81 1.90 -7.26 4.39
N ILE A 82 2.57 -6.12 4.25
CA ILE A 82 2.47 -5.00 5.20
C ILE A 82 1.06 -4.43 5.21
N TRP A 83 0.46 -4.21 4.05
CA TRP A 83 -0.89 -3.67 3.93
C TRP A 83 -1.95 -4.61 4.52
N ALA A 84 -1.77 -5.93 4.39
CA ALA A 84 -2.72 -6.93 4.89
C ALA A 84 -2.69 -7.11 6.42
N ARG A 85 -1.73 -6.53 7.14
CA ARG A 85 -1.64 -6.61 8.60
C ARG A 85 -2.33 -5.42 9.26
N SER A 86 -3.42 -5.68 9.97
CA SER A 86 -4.11 -4.63 10.71
C SER A 86 -3.44 -4.29 12.04
N GLY A 87 -2.66 -5.21 12.60
CA GLY A 87 -2.12 -5.14 13.97
C GLY A 87 -3.15 -5.46 15.06
N SER A 88 -4.32 -5.98 14.69
CA SER A 88 -5.36 -6.44 15.60
C SER A 88 -5.79 -7.86 15.24
N PRO A 89 -5.59 -8.87 16.10
CA PRO A 89 -5.98 -10.26 15.81
C PRO A 89 -7.46 -10.40 15.44
N GLU A 90 -8.35 -9.61 16.06
CA GLU A 90 -9.79 -9.62 15.72
C GLU A 90 -10.02 -9.16 14.29
N VAL A 91 -9.38 -8.03 13.90
CA VAL A 91 -9.53 -7.46 12.56
C VAL A 91 -8.88 -8.37 11.52
N ASP A 92 -7.73 -8.97 11.82
CA ASP A 92 -7.05 -9.92 10.93
C ASP A 92 -7.90 -11.18 10.70
N GLY A 93 -8.59 -11.68 11.74
CA GLY A 93 -9.56 -12.79 11.60
C GLY A 93 -10.76 -12.43 10.73
N LEU A 94 -11.34 -11.25 10.93
CA LEU A 94 -12.42 -10.74 10.05
C LEU A 94 -11.94 -10.50 8.61
N TYR A 95 -10.69 -10.05 8.43
CA TYR A 95 -10.11 -9.85 7.12
C TYR A 95 -10.03 -11.17 6.34
N GLN A 96 -9.54 -12.24 6.97
CA GLN A 96 -9.51 -13.58 6.34
C GLN A 96 -10.92 -14.06 5.99
N GLN A 97 -11.88 -13.93 6.89
CA GLN A 97 -13.28 -14.25 6.62
C GLN A 97 -13.83 -13.47 5.41
N GLY A 98 -13.53 -12.17 5.33
CA GLY A 98 -13.96 -11.34 4.20
C GLY A 98 -13.31 -11.76 2.88
N ILE A 99 -12.05 -12.19 2.89
CA ILE A 99 -11.34 -12.74 1.71
C ILE A 99 -12.00 -14.05 1.25
N GLU A 100 -12.35 -14.96 2.17
CA GLU A 100 -13.06 -16.20 1.84
C GLU A 100 -14.41 -15.93 1.21
N GLN A 101 -15.21 -15.01 1.80
CA GLN A 101 -16.51 -14.60 1.26
C GLN A 101 -16.38 -13.99 -0.15
N MET A 102 -15.35 -13.17 -0.35
CA MET A 102 -15.03 -12.56 -1.65
C MET A 102 -14.65 -13.65 -2.67
N GLY A 103 -13.86 -14.64 -2.28
CA GLY A 103 -13.50 -15.78 -3.12
C GLY A 103 -14.68 -16.68 -3.47
N ALA A 104 -15.63 -16.81 -2.55
CA ALA A 104 -16.90 -17.53 -2.76
C ALA A 104 -17.92 -16.73 -3.60
N GLY A 105 -17.64 -15.49 -3.95
CA GLY A 105 -18.57 -14.62 -4.68
C GLY A 105 -19.71 -14.05 -3.83
N ASP A 106 -19.65 -14.21 -2.51
CA ASP A 106 -20.66 -13.65 -1.61
C ASP A 106 -20.41 -12.17 -1.34
N LEU A 107 -20.74 -11.35 -2.35
CA LEU A 107 -20.52 -9.91 -2.32
C LEU A 107 -21.21 -9.24 -1.13
N ARG A 108 -22.40 -9.70 -0.75
CA ARG A 108 -23.18 -9.08 0.34
C ARG A 108 -22.50 -9.29 1.69
N GLN A 109 -22.12 -10.52 2.00
CA GLN A 109 -21.46 -10.83 3.26
C GLN A 109 -20.06 -10.21 3.31
N GLY A 110 -19.30 -10.26 2.22
CA GLY A 110 -18.00 -9.60 2.13
C GLY A 110 -18.09 -8.09 2.41
N ILE A 111 -19.05 -7.38 1.80
CA ILE A 111 -19.29 -5.95 2.08
C ILE A 111 -19.63 -5.72 3.56
N ALA A 112 -20.46 -6.56 4.16
CA ALA A 112 -20.80 -6.44 5.58
C ALA A 112 -19.57 -6.67 6.47
N THR A 113 -18.78 -7.70 6.19
CA THR A 113 -17.56 -8.03 6.94
C THR A 113 -16.53 -6.90 6.84
N PHE A 114 -16.23 -6.39 5.65
CA PHE A 114 -15.31 -5.27 5.51
C PHE A 114 -15.86 -3.95 6.09
N SER A 115 -17.17 -3.76 6.11
CA SER A 115 -17.79 -2.62 6.81
C SER A 115 -17.60 -2.72 8.32
N ARG A 116 -17.67 -3.93 8.89
CA ARG A 116 -17.36 -4.16 10.30
C ARG A 116 -15.88 -3.89 10.59
N ILE A 117 -14.96 -4.33 9.73
CA ILE A 117 -13.52 -4.03 9.83
C ILE A 117 -13.28 -2.53 9.87
N ILE A 118 -13.90 -1.78 8.95
CA ILE A 118 -13.77 -0.31 8.87
C ILE A 118 -14.30 0.37 10.14
N ALA A 119 -15.40 -0.14 10.72
CA ALA A 119 -15.93 0.38 11.96
C ALA A 119 -15.00 0.13 13.16
N LEU A 120 -14.36 -1.04 13.24
CA LEU A 120 -13.42 -1.41 14.29
C LEU A 120 -12.07 -0.72 14.14
N LYS A 121 -11.59 -0.57 12.90
CA LYS A 121 -10.27 -0.05 12.59
C LYS A 121 -10.30 0.83 11.33
N PRO A 122 -10.78 2.07 11.45
CA PRO A 122 -10.99 2.96 10.30
C PRO A 122 -9.68 3.40 9.61
N ASP A 123 -8.53 3.26 10.27
CA ASP A 123 -7.19 3.52 9.72
C ASP A 123 -6.61 2.36 8.90
N PHE A 124 -7.23 1.18 8.94
CA PHE A 124 -6.80 0.01 8.18
C PHE A 124 -7.24 0.12 6.71
N ALA A 125 -6.33 0.59 5.85
CA ALA A 125 -6.60 0.90 4.44
C ALA A 125 -7.12 -0.31 3.64
N GLU A 126 -6.65 -1.53 3.93
CA GLU A 126 -7.09 -2.75 3.23
C GLU A 126 -8.55 -3.09 3.47
N GLY A 127 -9.13 -2.74 4.61
CA GLY A 127 -10.57 -2.88 4.83
C GLY A 127 -11.39 -2.10 3.80
N TRP A 128 -11.00 -0.85 3.54
CA TRP A 128 -11.59 0.00 2.51
C TRP A 128 -11.31 -0.54 1.10
N ASN A 129 -10.07 -0.97 0.81
CA ASN A 129 -9.68 -1.50 -0.48
C ASN A 129 -10.49 -2.74 -0.89
N LYS A 130 -10.65 -3.69 0.02
CA LYS A 130 -11.44 -4.90 -0.26
C LYS A 130 -12.93 -4.58 -0.43
N ARG A 131 -13.47 -3.65 0.37
CA ARG A 131 -14.86 -3.22 0.18
C ARG A 131 -15.06 -2.46 -1.13
N ALA A 132 -14.10 -1.62 -1.53
CA ALA A 132 -14.10 -0.97 -2.84
C ALA A 132 -14.18 -1.99 -3.98
N THR A 133 -13.37 -3.04 -3.91
CA THR A 133 -13.39 -4.13 -4.89
C THR A 133 -14.76 -4.82 -4.95
N LEU A 134 -15.37 -5.10 -3.80
CA LEU A 134 -16.69 -5.72 -3.74
C LEU A 134 -17.78 -4.80 -4.28
N TYR A 135 -17.74 -3.49 -3.99
CA TYR A 135 -18.65 -2.52 -4.60
C TYR A 135 -18.47 -2.44 -6.12
N PHE A 136 -17.25 -2.50 -6.62
CA PHE A 136 -16.98 -2.55 -8.06
C PHE A 136 -17.62 -3.79 -8.70
N LEU A 137 -17.43 -4.96 -8.10
CA LEU A 137 -18.03 -6.21 -8.56
C LEU A 137 -19.57 -6.19 -8.50
N ALA A 138 -20.14 -5.55 -7.48
CA ALA A 138 -21.57 -5.33 -7.34
C ALA A 138 -22.14 -4.26 -8.29
N GLY A 139 -21.28 -3.54 -9.04
CA GLY A 139 -21.69 -2.46 -9.94
C GLY A 139 -21.94 -1.11 -9.25
N ASP A 140 -21.72 -1.01 -7.94
CA ASP A 140 -21.86 0.26 -7.19
C ASP A 140 -20.58 1.10 -7.31
N LEU A 141 -20.34 1.61 -8.52
CA LEU A 141 -19.10 2.33 -8.85
C LEU A 141 -18.90 3.59 -7.99
N ARG A 142 -20.00 4.23 -7.54
CA ARG A 142 -19.91 5.42 -6.70
C ARG A 142 -19.34 5.09 -5.32
N LYS A 143 -19.82 4.02 -4.68
CA LYS A 143 -19.29 3.58 -3.39
C LYS A 143 -17.87 3.04 -3.53
N SER A 144 -17.59 2.34 -4.63
CA SER A 144 -16.24 1.88 -4.93
C SER A 144 -15.25 3.04 -5.01
N LEU A 145 -15.59 4.14 -5.72
CA LEU A 145 -14.75 5.35 -5.77
C LEU A 145 -14.53 5.96 -4.39
N ALA A 146 -15.60 6.13 -3.60
CA ALA A 146 -15.50 6.70 -2.26
C ALA A 146 -14.57 5.88 -1.34
N ASP A 147 -14.64 4.56 -1.43
CA ASP A 147 -13.73 3.69 -0.67
C ASP A 147 -12.29 3.76 -1.20
N CYS A 148 -12.07 3.85 -2.51
CA CYS A 148 -10.73 4.09 -3.07
C CYS A 148 -10.13 5.42 -2.57
N ASP A 149 -10.94 6.49 -2.45
CA ASP A 149 -10.49 7.77 -1.89
C ASP A 149 -9.98 7.58 -0.45
N GLU A 150 -10.70 6.81 0.37
CA GLU A 150 -10.28 6.51 1.73
C GLU A 150 -9.01 5.64 1.80
N VAL A 151 -8.79 4.74 0.83
CA VAL A 151 -7.54 3.97 0.73
C VAL A 151 -6.35 4.89 0.45
N VAL A 152 -6.43 5.72 -0.59
CA VAL A 152 -5.31 6.57 -1.03
C VAL A 152 -4.97 7.63 0.02
N LYS A 153 -5.96 8.12 0.75
CA LYS A 153 -5.77 9.02 1.89
C LYS A 153 -4.94 8.40 3.01
N ARG A 154 -5.14 7.10 3.30
CA ARG A 154 -4.43 6.37 4.36
C ARG A 154 -3.10 5.79 3.89
N ASN A 155 -3.04 5.39 2.63
CA ASN A 155 -1.87 4.78 2.02
C ASN A 155 -1.64 5.35 0.61
N PRO A 156 -0.86 6.44 0.48
CA PRO A 156 -0.54 7.03 -0.82
C PRO A 156 0.23 6.11 -1.78
N TYR A 157 0.86 5.05 -1.26
CA TYR A 157 1.59 4.06 -2.05
C TYR A 157 0.71 2.91 -2.57
N HIS A 158 -0.60 2.95 -2.34
CA HIS A 158 -1.46 1.82 -2.64
C HIS A 158 -1.79 1.71 -4.14
N PHE A 159 -0.86 1.20 -4.93
CA PHE A 159 -1.03 1.04 -6.38
C PHE A 159 -2.21 0.12 -6.77
N GLY A 160 -2.62 -0.80 -5.90
CA GLY A 160 -3.83 -1.60 -6.09
C GLY A 160 -5.11 -0.75 -6.12
N ALA A 161 -5.25 0.22 -5.21
CA ALA A 161 -6.38 1.14 -5.22
C ALA A 161 -6.33 2.08 -6.44
N LEU A 162 -5.15 2.54 -6.82
CA LEU A 162 -4.98 3.33 -8.05
C LEU A 162 -5.39 2.52 -9.29
N SER A 163 -5.06 1.23 -9.35
CA SER A 163 -5.54 0.32 -10.40
C SER A 163 -7.06 0.13 -10.34
N GLY A 164 -7.65 0.16 -9.15
CA GLY A 164 -9.11 0.17 -8.95
C GLY A 164 -9.77 1.38 -9.61
N TYR A 165 -9.23 2.58 -9.41
CA TYR A 165 -9.73 3.79 -10.11
C TYR A 165 -9.65 3.65 -11.63
N VAL A 166 -8.58 3.04 -12.17
CA VAL A 166 -8.46 2.81 -13.61
C VAL A 166 -9.66 2.01 -14.13
N GLN A 167 -9.98 0.91 -13.45
CA GLN A 167 -11.09 0.05 -13.84
C GLN A 167 -12.45 0.76 -13.70
N ILE A 168 -12.66 1.49 -12.61
CA ILE A 168 -13.92 2.21 -12.35
C ILE A 168 -14.12 3.31 -13.41
N TYR A 169 -13.12 4.15 -13.65
CA TYR A 169 -13.22 5.23 -14.63
C TYR A 169 -13.31 4.72 -16.08
N ALA A 170 -12.65 3.61 -16.40
CA ALA A 170 -12.83 2.93 -17.67
C ALA A 170 -14.29 2.49 -17.87
N ARG A 171 -14.91 1.88 -16.84
CA ARG A 171 -16.32 1.45 -16.89
C ARG A 171 -17.31 2.63 -16.96
N LEU A 172 -16.92 3.79 -16.42
CA LEU A 172 -17.66 5.06 -16.54
C LEU A 172 -17.39 5.80 -17.85
N GLU A 173 -16.57 5.25 -18.74
CA GLU A 173 -16.08 5.87 -19.99
C GLU A 173 -15.37 7.22 -19.76
N GLN A 174 -14.83 7.44 -18.59
CA GLN A 174 -14.04 8.62 -18.23
C GLN A 174 -12.55 8.34 -18.47
N TYR A 175 -12.20 8.14 -19.75
CA TYR A 175 -10.88 7.63 -20.15
C TYR A 175 -9.73 8.56 -19.74
N ASP A 176 -9.93 9.87 -19.74
CA ASP A 176 -8.91 10.84 -19.28
C ASP A 176 -8.53 10.60 -17.82
N ARG A 177 -9.52 10.37 -16.94
CA ARG A 177 -9.29 10.05 -15.53
C ARG A 177 -8.67 8.67 -15.37
N ALA A 178 -9.15 7.67 -16.11
CA ALA A 178 -8.56 6.34 -16.08
C ALA A 178 -7.07 6.38 -16.41
N LEU A 179 -6.67 7.13 -17.45
CA LEU A 179 -5.28 7.32 -17.86
C LEU A 179 -4.46 8.07 -16.81
N GLU A 180 -5.02 9.08 -16.16
CA GLU A 180 -4.37 9.77 -15.04
C GLU A 180 -3.99 8.80 -13.91
N TYR A 181 -4.97 8.02 -13.44
CA TYR A 181 -4.73 7.05 -12.35
C TYR A 181 -3.82 5.89 -12.77
N ALA A 182 -3.86 5.47 -14.04
CA ALA A 182 -2.95 4.47 -14.56
C ALA A 182 -1.48 4.95 -14.49
N ARG A 183 -1.21 6.19 -14.89
CA ARG A 183 0.13 6.79 -14.77
C ARG A 183 0.57 6.89 -13.32
N ARG A 184 -0.30 7.37 -12.41
CA ARG A 184 -0.01 7.41 -10.97
C ARG A 184 0.30 6.04 -10.37
N ALA A 185 -0.40 4.98 -10.80
CA ALA A 185 -0.11 3.62 -10.36
C ALA A 185 1.29 3.17 -10.82
N LEU A 186 1.66 3.44 -12.08
CA LEU A 186 2.97 3.14 -12.64
C LEU A 186 4.09 4.01 -12.05
N ASP A 187 3.78 5.23 -11.60
CA ASP A 187 4.73 6.08 -10.88
C ASP A 187 5.13 5.49 -9.52
N ILE A 188 4.28 4.68 -8.90
CA ILE A 188 4.62 3.95 -7.68
C ILE A 188 5.24 2.60 -8.03
N ASN A 189 4.54 1.79 -8.81
CA ASN A 189 4.99 0.46 -9.22
C ASN A 189 5.07 0.37 -10.75
N PRO A 190 6.25 0.52 -11.36
CA PRO A 190 6.43 0.44 -12.80
C PRO A 190 6.25 -0.98 -13.36
N ASN A 191 6.13 -2.00 -12.51
CA ASN A 191 6.03 -3.40 -12.92
C ASN A 191 4.58 -3.88 -13.15
N LEU A 192 3.59 -2.98 -13.06
CA LEU A 192 2.18 -3.29 -13.27
C LEU A 192 1.85 -3.47 -14.76
N ASP A 193 2.23 -4.60 -15.34
CA ASP A 193 2.03 -4.89 -16.77
C ASP A 193 0.57 -4.82 -17.22
N ALA A 194 -0.36 -5.24 -16.37
CA ALA A 194 -1.78 -5.12 -16.65
C ALA A 194 -2.23 -3.65 -16.81
N VAL A 195 -1.72 -2.77 -15.95
CA VAL A 195 -2.00 -1.33 -16.03
C VAL A 195 -1.39 -0.73 -17.31
N ARG A 196 -0.18 -1.16 -17.67
CA ARG A 196 0.51 -0.71 -18.88
C ARG A 196 -0.29 -1.09 -20.15
N ARG A 197 -0.76 -2.34 -20.22
CA ARG A 197 -1.65 -2.78 -21.31
C ARG A 197 -2.98 -2.01 -21.33
N ASN A 198 -3.53 -1.69 -20.16
CA ASN A 198 -4.77 -0.91 -20.08
C ASN A 198 -4.61 0.51 -20.64
N ILE A 199 -3.45 1.14 -20.49
CA ILE A 199 -3.19 2.48 -21.07
C ILE A 199 -3.39 2.45 -22.59
N GLU A 200 -2.81 1.48 -23.29
CA GLU A 200 -2.93 1.36 -24.76
C GLU A 200 -4.40 1.21 -25.19
N VAL A 201 -5.16 0.40 -24.45
CA VAL A 201 -6.59 0.21 -24.71
C VAL A 201 -7.38 1.50 -24.44
N LEU A 202 -7.12 2.16 -23.32
CA LEU A 202 -7.81 3.40 -22.94
C LEU A 202 -7.54 4.54 -23.89
N GLU A 203 -6.30 4.70 -24.36
CA GLU A 203 -5.94 5.70 -25.36
C GLU A 203 -6.64 5.47 -26.70
N ARG A 204 -6.80 4.21 -27.13
CA ARG A 204 -7.58 3.87 -28.32
C ARG A 204 -9.05 4.24 -28.15
N LEU A 205 -9.68 3.82 -27.03
CA LEU A 205 -11.09 4.13 -26.75
C LEU A 205 -11.34 5.65 -26.65
N GLN A 206 -10.40 6.39 -26.07
CA GLN A 206 -10.46 7.85 -25.98
C GLN A 206 -10.45 8.49 -27.39
N ARG A 207 -9.56 8.03 -28.28
CA ARG A 207 -9.52 8.51 -29.68
C ARG A 207 -10.81 8.21 -30.43
N GLU A 208 -11.33 6.99 -30.33
CA GLU A 208 -12.58 6.59 -30.98
C GLU A 208 -13.77 7.41 -30.48
N ARG A 209 -13.83 7.67 -29.17
CA ARG A 209 -14.88 8.52 -28.59
C ARG A 209 -14.83 9.95 -29.12
N ARG A 210 -13.63 10.55 -29.19
CA ARG A 210 -13.46 11.92 -29.76
C ARG A 210 -13.90 11.99 -31.21
N GLN A 211 -13.61 10.97 -32.02
CA GLN A 211 -14.04 10.91 -33.41
C GLN A 211 -15.56 10.82 -33.60
N ARG A 212 -16.28 10.17 -32.65
CA ARG A 212 -17.75 10.07 -32.69
C ARG A 212 -18.48 11.35 -32.27
N MET A 213 -17.78 12.28 -31.64
CA MET A 213 -18.35 13.55 -31.14
C MET A 213 -18.20 14.72 -32.12
N ILE A 214 -17.49 14.49 -33.25
CA ILE A 214 -17.30 15.44 -34.36
C ILE A 214 -18.26 15.07 -35.49
#